data_e1ae53c3c8ed6bfd589c1a381b461510
#
_entry.id   e1ae53c3c8ed6bfd589c1a381b461510
#
_cell.length_a   1.000
_cell.length_b   1.000
_cell.length_c   1.000
_cell.angle_alpha   90.00
_cell.angle_beta   90.00
_cell.angle_gamma   90.00
#
_symmetry.space_group_name_H-M   'P 1'
#
loop_
_entity.id
_entity.type
_entity.pdbx_description
1 polymer ?
#
loop_
_entity_poly.entity_id
_entity_poly.type
_entity_poly.pdbx_seq_one_letter_code
_entity_poly.pdbx_strand_id
1 'polypeptide(L)'
;KYQVGLSEIISANPQVSNPALIYPNQVLNIPLMDESITSFEQQVIDLTNEKRASRGLKPLNANWELSRVARYKSQDMANNKYFSHTSPTYGSPFNMIKNFGIKYRSAGENIAYGQRTPAQVVNSWWNSAGHRANMLNANYTDIGVGYVANGNYWTQMFIQK
;
A
#
# COMPACT_ATOMS: atom_id res chain seq x y z
N LYS A 1 -12.68 -2.86 -8.21
CA LYS A 1 -13.76 -2.15 -7.51
C LYS A 1 -13.60 -2.28 -6.00
N TYR A 2 -13.40 -3.48 -5.47
CA TYR A 2 -13.38 -3.72 -4.02
C TYR A 2 -11.97 -3.69 -3.39
N GLN A 3 -10.92 -3.78 -4.18
CA GLN A 3 -9.50 -3.74 -3.75
C GLN A 3 -9.16 -4.72 -2.61
N VAL A 4 -9.78 -5.89 -2.62
CA VAL A 4 -9.58 -6.96 -1.65
C VAL A 4 -8.97 -8.17 -2.34
N GLY A 5 -8.11 -8.89 -1.64
CA GLY A 5 -7.49 -10.11 -2.12
C GLY A 5 -8.20 -11.37 -1.62
N LEU A 6 -7.69 -12.52 -2.00
CA LEU A 6 -8.27 -13.82 -1.65
C LEU A 6 -8.31 -14.04 -0.12
N SER A 7 -7.26 -13.63 0.59
CA SER A 7 -7.19 -13.80 2.05
C SER A 7 -8.28 -13.04 2.79
N GLU A 8 -8.61 -11.81 2.35
CA GLU A 8 -9.67 -11.01 2.96
C GLU A 8 -11.05 -11.61 2.67
N ILE A 9 -11.25 -12.13 1.44
CA ILE A 9 -12.50 -12.80 1.07
C ILE A 9 -12.67 -14.08 1.89
N ILE A 10 -11.63 -14.90 2.04
CA ILE A 10 -11.67 -16.11 2.88
C ILE A 10 -12.00 -15.74 4.33
N SER A 11 -11.33 -14.75 4.89
CA SER A 11 -11.57 -14.31 6.28
C SER A 11 -12.99 -13.77 6.51
N ALA A 12 -13.58 -13.12 5.51
CA ALA A 12 -14.96 -12.62 5.58
C ALA A 12 -16.03 -13.70 5.38
N ASN A 13 -15.62 -14.94 5.06
CA ASN A 13 -16.52 -16.05 4.75
C ASN A 13 -16.17 -17.33 5.54
N PRO A 14 -16.15 -17.29 6.89
CA PRO A 14 -15.80 -18.45 7.70
C PRO A 14 -16.80 -19.62 7.54
N GLN A 15 -18.00 -19.35 7.00
CA GLN A 15 -18.99 -20.37 6.67
C GLN A 15 -18.59 -21.25 5.47
N VAL A 16 -17.60 -20.83 4.68
CA VAL A 16 -17.07 -21.62 3.55
C VAL A 16 -15.96 -22.51 4.07
N SER A 17 -16.27 -23.77 4.33
CA SER A 17 -15.32 -24.74 4.92
C SER A 17 -14.14 -25.07 4.02
N ASN A 18 -14.34 -25.02 2.69
CA ASN A 18 -13.29 -25.24 1.71
C ASN A 18 -13.29 -24.12 0.67
N PRO A 19 -12.40 -23.11 0.81
CA PRO A 19 -12.33 -21.98 -0.14
C PRO A 19 -11.96 -22.36 -1.58
N ALA A 20 -11.40 -23.55 -1.79
CA ALA A 20 -11.10 -24.06 -3.13
C ALA A 20 -12.34 -24.68 -3.82
N LEU A 21 -13.44 -24.82 -3.11
CA LEU A 21 -14.68 -25.44 -3.60
C LEU A 21 -15.86 -24.50 -3.34
N ILE A 22 -16.18 -23.70 -4.33
CA ILE A 22 -17.34 -22.81 -4.32
C ILE A 22 -18.32 -23.23 -5.43
N TYR A 23 -19.61 -22.97 -5.21
CA TYR A 23 -20.68 -23.40 -6.10
C TYR A 23 -21.41 -22.22 -6.73
N PRO A 24 -22.03 -22.42 -7.92
CA PRO A 24 -22.90 -21.40 -8.49
C PRO A 24 -24.00 -20.99 -7.52
N ASN A 25 -24.30 -19.70 -7.48
CA ASN A 25 -25.28 -19.07 -6.57
C ASN A 25 -24.90 -19.09 -5.07
N GLN A 26 -23.70 -19.52 -4.71
CA GLN A 26 -23.21 -19.39 -3.34
C GLN A 26 -22.99 -17.92 -3.00
N VAL A 27 -23.60 -17.46 -1.90
CA VAL A 27 -23.45 -16.09 -1.41
C VAL A 27 -22.12 -15.96 -0.67
N LEU A 28 -21.31 -14.99 -1.09
CA LEU A 28 -20.06 -14.64 -0.44
C LEU A 28 -20.11 -13.19 0.08
N ASN A 29 -19.62 -12.99 1.29
CA ASN A 29 -19.42 -11.66 1.85
C ASN A 29 -18.14 -11.05 1.27
N ILE A 30 -18.24 -9.86 0.70
CA ILE A 30 -17.09 -9.10 0.24
C ILE A 30 -16.83 -8.01 1.26
N PRO A 31 -15.68 -8.04 1.97
CA PRO A 31 -15.36 -6.99 2.92
C PRO A 31 -15.17 -5.66 2.17
N LEU A 32 -15.85 -4.63 2.62
CA LEU A 32 -15.71 -3.28 2.08
C LEU A 32 -14.58 -2.57 2.83
N MET A 33 -13.78 -1.83 2.09
CA MET A 33 -12.78 -0.94 2.68
C MET A 33 -13.45 0.34 3.16
N ASP A 34 -12.92 0.89 4.25
CA ASP A 34 -13.32 2.20 4.74
C ASP A 34 -12.98 3.27 3.69
N GLU A 35 -13.99 4.01 3.25
CA GLU A 35 -13.83 5.04 2.22
C GLU A 35 -12.92 6.18 2.67
N SER A 36 -12.86 6.49 3.96
CA SER A 36 -11.95 7.51 4.48
C SER A 36 -10.49 7.09 4.35
N ILE A 37 -10.20 5.80 4.57
CA ILE A 37 -8.85 5.23 4.40
C ILE A 37 -8.45 5.25 2.93
N THR A 38 -9.31 4.75 2.04
CA THR A 38 -9.03 4.75 0.60
C THR A 38 -8.91 6.15 0.03
N SER A 39 -9.69 7.11 0.54
CA SER A 39 -9.56 8.52 0.17
C SER A 39 -8.22 9.12 0.61
N PHE A 40 -7.73 8.80 1.82
CA PHE A 40 -6.43 9.24 2.30
C PHE A 40 -5.29 8.68 1.45
N GLU A 41 -5.35 7.39 1.12
CA GLU A 41 -4.37 6.74 0.27
C GLU A 41 -4.34 7.36 -1.13
N GLN A 42 -5.51 7.62 -1.73
CA GLN A 42 -5.60 8.28 -3.04
C GLN A 42 -5.04 9.70 -3.00
N GLN A 43 -5.35 10.49 -1.96
CA GLN A 43 -4.78 11.84 -1.80
C GLN A 43 -3.24 11.81 -1.72
N VAL A 44 -2.63 10.81 -1.05
CA VAL A 44 -1.17 10.65 -1.03
C VAL A 44 -0.62 10.37 -2.43
N ILE A 45 -1.31 9.53 -3.22
CA ILE A 45 -0.92 9.25 -4.61
C ILE A 45 -0.99 10.53 -5.44
N ASP A 46 -2.08 11.28 -5.34
CA ASP A 46 -2.30 12.51 -6.10
C ASP A 46 -1.24 13.57 -5.77
N LEU A 47 -0.99 13.81 -4.48
CA LEU A 47 0.04 14.75 -4.01
C LEU A 47 1.45 14.31 -4.45
N THR A 48 1.73 13.01 -4.47
CA THR A 48 2.99 12.49 -4.99
C THR A 48 3.14 12.79 -6.47
N ASN A 49 2.07 12.58 -7.24
CA ASN A 49 2.06 12.85 -8.67
C ASN A 49 2.16 14.36 -8.98
N GLU A 50 1.58 15.22 -8.17
CA GLU A 50 1.79 16.69 -8.26
C GLU A 50 3.28 17.05 -8.05
N LYS A 51 3.94 16.46 -7.05
CA LYS A 51 5.40 16.67 -6.84
C LYS A 51 6.22 16.19 -8.03
N ARG A 52 5.86 15.04 -8.62
CA ARG A 52 6.52 14.51 -9.82
C ARG A 52 6.32 15.44 -11.02
N ALA A 53 5.09 15.89 -11.25
CA ALA A 53 4.76 16.84 -12.33
C ALA A 53 5.55 18.14 -12.22
N SER A 54 5.73 18.67 -11.01
CA SER A 54 6.54 19.87 -10.75
C SER A 54 8.03 19.72 -11.13
N ARG A 55 8.46 18.48 -11.38
CA ARG A 55 9.83 18.13 -11.82
C ARG A 55 9.86 17.53 -13.24
N GLY A 56 8.76 17.65 -13.99
CA GLY A 56 8.67 17.15 -15.37
C GLY A 56 8.64 15.63 -15.49
N LEU A 57 8.32 14.91 -14.41
CA LEU A 57 8.24 13.46 -14.39
C LEU A 57 6.83 12.99 -14.72
N LYS A 58 6.73 11.83 -15.37
CA LYS A 58 5.44 11.18 -15.63
C LYS A 58 4.75 10.79 -14.31
N PRO A 59 3.42 10.87 -14.25
CA PRO A 59 2.68 10.38 -13.10
C PRO A 59 2.85 8.87 -12.95
N LEU A 60 2.77 8.39 -11.71
CA LEU A 60 2.70 6.98 -11.38
C LEU A 60 1.25 6.50 -11.46
N ASN A 61 1.07 5.27 -11.95
CA ASN A 61 -0.24 4.63 -11.96
C ASN A 61 -0.59 4.13 -10.55
N ALA A 62 -1.79 4.45 -10.09
CA ALA A 62 -2.31 3.87 -8.87
C ALA A 62 -2.50 2.36 -9.05
N ASN A 63 -1.81 1.57 -8.23
CA ASN A 63 -1.84 0.11 -8.29
C ASN A 63 -2.49 -0.44 -7.00
N TRP A 64 -3.71 -0.93 -7.13
CA TRP A 64 -4.49 -1.39 -5.97
C TRP A 64 -3.88 -2.62 -5.28
N GLU A 65 -3.24 -3.53 -6.04
CA GLU A 65 -2.55 -4.69 -5.45
C GLU A 65 -1.35 -4.25 -4.62
N LEU A 66 -0.60 -3.27 -5.12
CA LEU A 66 0.51 -2.67 -4.38
C LEU A 66 0.03 -1.88 -3.16
N SER A 67 -1.09 -1.17 -3.25
CA SER A 67 -1.73 -0.52 -2.09
C SER A 67 -2.15 -1.53 -1.04
N ARG A 68 -2.66 -2.70 -1.45
CA ARG A 68 -2.98 -3.79 -0.54
C ARG A 68 -1.72 -4.27 0.21
N VAL A 69 -0.58 -4.47 -0.46
CA VAL A 69 0.69 -4.82 0.20
C VAL A 69 1.11 -3.73 1.19
N ALA A 70 1.03 -2.47 0.80
CA ALA A 70 1.36 -1.32 1.64
C ALA A 70 0.46 -1.25 2.90
N ARG A 71 -0.84 -1.56 2.80
CA ARG A 71 -1.75 -1.65 3.96
C ARG A 71 -1.33 -2.76 4.93
N TYR A 72 -0.98 -3.94 4.41
CA TYR A 72 -0.45 -5.03 5.23
C TYR A 72 0.83 -4.62 5.96
N LYS A 73 1.72 -3.88 5.31
CA LYS A 73 2.94 -3.36 5.94
C LYS A 73 2.61 -2.37 7.05
N SER A 74 1.74 -1.39 6.80
CA SER A 74 1.31 -0.42 7.81
C SER A 74 0.61 -1.10 8.98
N GLN A 75 -0.24 -2.09 8.73
CA GLN A 75 -0.92 -2.86 9.77
C GLN A 75 0.05 -3.71 10.58
N ASP A 76 1.05 -4.30 9.93
CA ASP A 76 2.09 -5.09 10.61
C ASP A 76 2.94 -4.21 11.54
N MET A 77 3.33 -3.02 11.10
CA MET A 77 4.02 -2.04 11.96
C MET A 77 3.17 -1.65 13.18
N ALA A 78 1.88 -1.39 12.99
CA ALA A 78 0.96 -1.04 14.06
C ALA A 78 0.76 -2.20 15.06
N ASN A 79 0.54 -3.42 14.57
CA ASN A 79 0.26 -4.59 15.39
C ASN A 79 1.48 -5.04 16.19
N ASN A 80 2.64 -5.07 15.56
CA ASN A 80 3.90 -5.55 16.16
C ASN A 80 4.73 -4.44 16.81
N LYS A 81 4.22 -3.20 16.81
CA LYS A 81 4.83 -2.02 17.46
C LYS A 81 6.28 -1.80 17.06
N TYR A 82 6.55 -1.81 15.75
CA TYR A 82 7.86 -1.50 15.19
C TYR A 82 7.75 -0.45 14.08
N PHE A 83 8.89 0.16 13.76
CA PHE A 83 9.02 1.09 12.62
C PHE A 83 10.34 0.79 11.89
N SER A 84 10.26 0.01 10.83
CA SER A 84 11.41 -0.43 10.04
C SER A 84 10.95 -0.88 8.65
N HIS A 85 11.81 -0.74 7.64
CA HIS A 85 11.59 -1.31 6.32
C HIS A 85 11.53 -2.85 6.37
N THR A 86 12.33 -3.48 7.22
CA THR A 86 12.32 -4.93 7.40
C THR A 86 11.24 -5.33 8.39
N SER A 87 10.25 -6.06 7.90
CA SER A 87 9.17 -6.62 8.71
C SER A 87 9.62 -7.90 9.41
N PRO A 88 9.28 -8.10 10.70
CA PRO A 88 9.47 -9.39 11.37
C PRO A 88 8.58 -10.50 10.78
N THR A 89 7.47 -10.12 10.13
CA THR A 89 6.51 -11.05 9.54
C THR A 89 6.82 -11.33 8.06
N TYR A 90 7.13 -10.29 7.28
CA TYR A 90 7.20 -10.34 5.80
C TYR A 90 8.61 -10.15 5.24
N GLY A 91 9.60 -9.85 6.07
CA GLY A 91 10.97 -9.57 5.62
C GLY A 91 11.13 -8.20 4.98
N SER A 92 12.00 -8.10 3.99
CA SER A 92 12.21 -6.85 3.24
C SER A 92 10.97 -6.46 2.42
N PRO A 93 10.78 -5.16 2.10
CA PRO A 93 9.70 -4.74 1.22
C PRO A 93 9.77 -5.43 -0.15
N PHE A 94 10.95 -5.71 -0.64
CA PHE A 94 11.17 -6.41 -1.91
C PHE A 94 10.64 -7.84 -1.87
N ASN A 95 10.93 -8.57 -0.79
CA ASN A 95 10.41 -9.93 -0.58
C ASN A 95 8.90 -9.91 -0.36
N MET A 96 8.40 -8.95 0.42
CA MET A 96 6.97 -8.80 0.68
C MET A 96 6.18 -8.60 -0.63
N ILE A 97 6.59 -7.67 -1.47
CA ILE A 97 5.93 -7.40 -2.76
C ILE A 97 5.91 -8.66 -3.64
N LYS A 98 7.04 -9.40 -3.73
CA LYS A 98 7.11 -10.66 -4.48
C LYS A 98 6.22 -11.75 -3.91
N ASN A 99 6.21 -11.92 -2.59
CA ASN A 99 5.41 -12.94 -1.91
C ASN A 99 3.89 -12.70 -2.04
N PHE A 100 3.50 -11.44 -2.25
CA PHE A 100 2.12 -11.08 -2.60
C PHE A 100 1.79 -11.27 -4.09
N GLY A 101 2.71 -11.82 -4.88
CA GLY A 101 2.51 -12.18 -6.27
C GLY A 101 2.75 -11.05 -7.29
N ILE A 102 3.28 -9.90 -6.85
CA ILE A 102 3.54 -8.76 -7.73
C ILE A 102 4.93 -8.90 -8.35
N LYS A 103 4.98 -8.89 -9.68
CA LYS A 103 6.23 -8.90 -10.45
C LYS A 103 6.68 -7.48 -10.73
N TYR A 104 7.98 -7.22 -10.63
CA TYR A 104 8.58 -5.91 -10.89
C TYR A 104 10.07 -6.04 -11.28
N ARG A 105 10.61 -5.00 -11.90
CA ARG A 105 12.05 -4.88 -12.21
C ARG A 105 12.82 -4.20 -11.09
N SER A 106 12.27 -3.14 -10.53
CA SER A 106 12.80 -2.42 -9.37
C SER A 106 11.68 -1.96 -8.47
N ALA A 107 11.97 -1.77 -7.19
CA ALA A 107 11.00 -1.34 -6.19
C ALA A 107 11.65 -0.41 -5.16
N GLY A 108 10.81 0.34 -4.46
CA GLY A 108 11.20 1.20 -3.34
C GLY A 108 10.06 1.36 -2.35
N GLU A 109 10.42 1.80 -1.15
CA GLU A 109 9.47 2.00 -0.06
C GLU A 109 9.80 3.28 0.70
N ASN A 110 8.77 4.04 1.04
CA ASN A 110 8.78 5.08 2.06
C ASN A 110 7.82 4.67 3.17
N ILE A 111 8.23 4.82 4.43
CA ILE A 111 7.38 4.61 5.59
C ILE A 111 7.36 5.85 6.48
N ALA A 112 6.25 6.04 7.19
CA ALA A 112 6.08 7.11 8.17
C ALA A 112 5.07 6.69 9.25
N TYR A 113 5.08 7.37 10.39
CA TYR A 113 4.06 7.22 11.42
C TYR A 113 3.81 8.52 12.16
N GLY A 114 2.60 8.69 12.66
CA GLY A 114 2.18 9.85 13.46
C GLY A 114 1.58 11.01 12.67
N GLN A 115 1.81 11.10 11.35
CA GLN A 115 1.17 12.12 10.52
C GLN A 115 -0.32 11.81 10.37
N ARG A 116 -1.15 12.82 10.60
CA ARG A 116 -2.62 12.66 10.64
C ARG A 116 -3.32 12.93 9.31
N THR A 117 -2.61 13.48 8.35
CA THR A 117 -3.18 13.83 7.04
C THR A 117 -2.26 13.45 5.89
N PRO A 118 -2.83 13.21 4.69
CA PRO A 118 -2.05 12.98 3.47
C PRO A 118 -1.03 14.08 3.18
N ALA A 119 -1.41 15.34 3.36
CA ALA A 119 -0.51 16.48 3.14
C ALA A 119 0.69 16.47 4.10
N GLN A 120 0.47 16.12 5.37
CA GLN A 120 1.54 16.03 6.36
C GLN A 120 2.54 14.93 6.02
N VAL A 121 2.07 13.74 5.65
CA VAL A 121 2.97 12.62 5.35
C VAL A 121 3.76 12.86 4.08
N VAL A 122 3.12 13.35 3.01
CA VAL A 122 3.82 13.68 1.76
C VAL A 122 4.85 14.78 1.99
N ASN A 123 4.53 15.80 2.78
CA ASN A 123 5.47 16.86 3.13
C ASN A 123 6.67 16.33 3.94
N SER A 124 6.43 15.42 4.87
CA SER A 124 7.50 14.76 5.64
C SER A 124 8.46 14.00 4.72
N TRP A 125 7.94 13.20 3.81
CA TRP A 125 8.76 12.48 2.82
C TRP A 125 9.47 13.42 1.84
N TRP A 126 8.80 14.48 1.40
CA TRP A 126 9.37 15.47 0.50
C TRP A 126 10.59 16.20 1.10
N ASN A 127 10.56 16.48 2.38
CA ASN A 127 11.65 17.17 3.10
C ASN A 127 12.82 16.25 3.49
N SER A 128 12.69 14.95 3.28
CA SER A 128 13.76 13.97 3.50
C SER A 128 14.38 13.55 2.16
N ALA A 129 15.69 13.71 2.01
CA ALA A 129 16.38 13.47 0.75
C ALA A 129 16.19 12.05 0.23
N GLY A 130 16.26 11.03 1.10
CA GLY A 130 16.09 9.62 0.72
C GLY A 130 14.65 9.30 0.31
N HIS A 131 13.66 9.77 1.08
CA HIS A 131 12.26 9.57 0.74
C HIS A 131 11.87 10.32 -0.56
N ARG A 132 12.35 11.55 -0.69
CA ARG A 132 12.13 12.35 -1.91
C ARG A 132 12.74 11.69 -3.14
N ALA A 133 13.90 11.06 -3.02
CA ALA A 133 14.53 10.34 -4.12
C ALA A 133 13.65 9.20 -4.64
N ASN A 134 12.99 8.44 -3.75
CA ASN A 134 12.00 7.44 -4.15
C ASN A 134 10.81 8.06 -4.90
N MET A 135 10.25 9.15 -4.39
CA MET A 135 9.12 9.84 -5.02
C MET A 135 9.46 10.35 -6.43
N LEU A 136 10.72 10.76 -6.65
CA LEU A 136 11.20 11.34 -7.90
C LEU A 136 11.93 10.35 -8.81
N ASN A 137 11.98 9.08 -8.48
CA ASN A 137 12.63 8.10 -9.33
C ASN A 137 11.86 7.95 -10.66
N ALA A 138 12.54 8.28 -11.77
CA ALA A 138 11.95 8.27 -13.11
C ALA A 138 11.64 6.85 -13.63
N ASN A 139 12.29 5.82 -13.07
CA ASN A 139 12.10 4.44 -13.50
C ASN A 139 10.82 3.82 -12.93
N TYR A 140 10.28 4.33 -11.83
CA TYR A 140 9.04 3.80 -11.29
C TYR A 140 7.84 4.14 -12.18
N THR A 141 6.94 3.16 -12.31
CA THR A 141 5.72 3.25 -13.14
C THR A 141 4.45 3.22 -12.31
N ASP A 142 4.48 2.56 -11.17
CA ASP A 142 3.31 2.31 -10.33
C ASP A 142 3.59 2.70 -8.86
N ILE A 143 2.53 3.10 -8.18
CA ILE A 143 2.54 3.45 -6.76
C ILE A 143 1.40 2.74 -6.04
N GLY A 144 1.67 2.28 -4.82
CA GLY A 144 0.67 1.82 -3.87
C GLY A 144 0.86 2.53 -2.52
N VAL A 145 -0.23 2.87 -1.87
CA VAL A 145 -0.21 3.52 -0.56
C VAL A 145 -1.09 2.75 0.40
N GLY A 146 -0.63 2.56 1.63
CA GLY A 146 -1.36 1.93 2.70
C GLY A 146 -1.35 2.78 3.97
N TYR A 147 -2.53 3.02 4.54
CA TYR A 147 -2.71 3.77 5.76
C TYR A 147 -3.44 2.97 6.83
N VAL A 148 -2.99 3.09 8.07
CA VAL A 148 -3.65 2.54 9.26
C VAL A 148 -3.80 3.64 10.31
N ALA A 149 -5.04 3.93 10.69
CA ALA A 149 -5.36 5.02 11.60
C ALA A 149 -4.81 4.80 13.03
N ASN A 150 -4.75 3.56 13.49
CA ASN A 150 -4.15 3.24 14.79
C ASN A 150 -2.64 3.49 14.76
N GLY A 151 -2.21 4.62 15.34
CA GLY A 151 -0.83 5.11 15.31
C GLY A 151 -0.47 5.91 14.06
N ASN A 152 -1.39 6.09 13.12
CA ASN A 152 -1.17 6.77 11.85
C ASN A 152 0.06 6.24 11.11
N TYR A 153 0.09 4.93 10.83
CA TYR A 153 1.15 4.32 10.05
C TYR A 153 0.87 4.45 8.56
N TRP A 154 1.90 4.84 7.82
CA TRP A 154 1.86 5.05 6.38
C TRP A 154 2.95 4.25 5.69
N THR A 155 2.59 3.61 4.59
CA THR A 155 3.54 2.94 3.69
C THR A 155 3.25 3.39 2.27
N GLN A 156 4.29 3.81 1.56
CA GLN A 156 4.25 4.17 0.16
C GLN A 156 5.23 3.25 -0.57
N MET A 157 4.71 2.43 -1.48
CA MET A 157 5.50 1.49 -2.26
C MET A 157 5.50 1.90 -3.72
N PHE A 158 6.63 1.71 -4.36
CA PHE A 158 6.87 2.02 -5.78
C PHE A 158 7.40 0.79 -6.48
N ILE A 159 6.98 0.59 -7.71
CA ILE A 159 7.56 -0.44 -8.58
C ILE A 159 7.77 0.09 -10.00
N GLN A 160 8.76 -0.50 -10.67
CA GLN A 160 8.91 -0.48 -12.12
C GLN A 160 8.37 -1.81 -12.66
N LYS A 161 7.35 -1.76 -13.47
CA LYS A 161 6.85 -2.93 -14.21
C LYS A 161 7.72 -3.29 -15.40
#